data_ac531312bd38dd4c488e3e3789fceb87
#
_entry.id   ac531312bd38dd4c488e3e3789fceb87
#
_cell.length_a   1.000
_cell.length_b   1.000
_cell.length_c   1.000
_cell.angle_alpha   90.00
_cell.angle_beta   90.00
_cell.angle_gamma   90.00
#
_symmetry.space_group_name_H-M   'P 1'
#
loop_
_entity.id
_entity.type
_entity.pdbx_description
1 polymer ?
#
loop_
_entity_poly.entity_id
_entity_poly.type
_entity_poly.pdbx_seq_one_letter_code
_entity_poly.pdbx_strand_id
1 'polypeptide(L)'
;MKARLLPLSLLVLSACDSLSAPDSGARSSGISAQSMRAHIAELASNRFEGRGPATKGEDLTVEYLTAQFRALGLAPGNPDGSFVQEVPMVGISSKPEIAFVKGDKRFELACPADCVAFSRRFAPEVEVKADEVLFVGYGVEAPEYAWDDYKGADTHNRVLIMLVNDPPVADPADPTRLDEHSFNGKAMTYYGRWTYKYEIGRKKDAAAVLIVHEEGPAGYPFSVVQSSWGRENFDLVDKADPSNAQRRVPVEGWITLEKTKELFTAGGLDFDALKKQAATREFKPVALKELKAELKLHNEKREVRSRNVLARLEGSDPTRRAEQIVYSAHWDHLGIDPALPGEDKIYNGAVDNASGVAGLLEIAAAFADPRAPRPPRSILFLATTGEEKGLLGARWYAEHPLYPLEKTLCDLNLDSLNVLGRTRDLLSIGMGQTTMDATLEELAHDHGRVVRGDSEPEKGYYYRSDHFEFARAGVPALYADSGEELVGKSAADSKRLREEYTRTRYHKPSDELRDDWDLAGAVEDVELLCELGRTLAMQRDWPAWKPGSEFKKRREDALRAAAAAK
;
A
#
# COMPACT_ATOMS: atom_id res chain seq x y z
N MET A 1 -16.26 33.03 -89.99
CA MET A 1 -15.93 33.65 -88.72
C MET A 1 -16.33 32.61 -87.64
N LYS A 2 -15.33 31.97 -86.98
CA LYS A 2 -15.55 30.90 -86.00
C LYS A 2 -15.14 31.46 -84.67
N ALA A 3 -16.09 31.63 -83.74
CA ALA A 3 -15.82 31.99 -82.37
C ALA A 3 -15.43 30.74 -81.55
N ARG A 4 -14.29 30.75 -80.90
CA ARG A 4 -13.82 29.74 -79.98
C ARG A 4 -14.28 30.08 -78.55
N LEU A 5 -15.04 29.19 -77.90
CA LEU A 5 -15.34 29.20 -76.47
C LEU A 5 -14.19 28.50 -75.73
N LEU A 6 -13.63 29.18 -74.71
CA LEU A 6 -12.76 28.57 -73.70
C LEU A 6 -13.62 28.07 -72.53
N PRO A 7 -13.30 26.90 -71.96
CA PRO A 7 -13.96 26.47 -70.71
C PRO A 7 -13.34 27.12 -69.47
N LEU A 8 -14.20 27.60 -68.59
CA LEU A 8 -13.89 28.12 -67.30
C LEU A 8 -13.77 26.96 -66.30
N SER A 9 -12.56 26.68 -65.83
CA SER A 9 -12.33 25.65 -64.78
C SER A 9 -12.64 26.26 -63.42
N LEU A 10 -13.66 25.72 -62.77
CA LEU A 10 -14.02 26.00 -61.37
C LEU A 10 -13.05 25.27 -60.44
N LEU A 11 -12.18 25.98 -59.72
CA LEU A 11 -11.41 25.45 -58.61
C LEU A 11 -12.35 25.40 -57.39
N VAL A 12 -12.69 24.20 -56.96
CA VAL A 12 -13.34 23.96 -55.65
C VAL A 12 -12.23 23.93 -54.59
N LEU A 13 -12.09 24.97 -53.81
CA LEU A 13 -11.30 24.94 -52.56
C LEU A 13 -12.13 24.19 -51.51
N SER A 14 -11.72 22.98 -51.19
CA SER A 14 -12.17 22.28 -49.97
C SER A 14 -11.50 22.96 -48.75
N ALA A 15 -12.25 23.76 -48.02
CA ALA A 15 -11.89 24.16 -46.69
C ALA A 15 -12.07 22.93 -45.77
N CYS A 16 -10.96 22.35 -45.31
CA CYS A 16 -10.99 21.46 -44.13
C CYS A 16 -11.21 22.36 -42.92
N ASP A 17 -12.45 22.46 -42.48
CA ASP A 17 -12.73 22.90 -41.09
C ASP A 17 -12.16 21.87 -40.14
N SER A 18 -11.02 22.18 -39.54
CA SER A 18 -10.55 21.52 -38.34
C SER A 18 -11.56 21.86 -37.24
N LEU A 19 -12.43 20.91 -36.92
CA LEU A 19 -13.20 20.91 -35.70
C LEU A 19 -12.21 20.90 -34.52
N SER A 20 -11.86 22.10 -34.06
CA SER A 20 -11.32 22.27 -32.71
C SER A 20 -12.40 21.77 -31.75
N ALA A 21 -12.04 20.76 -30.96
CA ALA A 21 -12.85 20.34 -29.82
C ALA A 21 -13.18 21.57 -28.97
N PRO A 22 -14.38 21.67 -28.39
CA PRO A 22 -14.72 22.77 -27.51
C PRO A 22 -13.71 22.79 -26.37
N ASP A 23 -13.08 23.94 -26.20
CA ASP A 23 -12.28 24.29 -25.05
C ASP A 23 -13.23 24.16 -23.83
N SER A 24 -13.22 22.99 -23.19
CA SER A 24 -13.90 22.78 -21.92
C SER A 24 -13.17 23.74 -20.98
N GLY A 25 -13.81 24.83 -20.61
CA GLY A 25 -13.26 25.82 -19.70
C GLY A 25 -12.74 25.11 -18.44
N ALA A 26 -11.47 24.72 -18.49
CA ALA A 26 -10.76 24.10 -17.39
C ALA A 26 -10.89 25.07 -16.21
N ARG A 27 -11.66 24.67 -15.20
CA ARG A 27 -11.62 25.32 -13.89
C ARG A 27 -10.21 25.07 -13.37
N SER A 28 -9.35 26.07 -13.45
CA SER A 28 -7.98 25.98 -12.94
C SER A 28 -8.06 25.61 -11.46
N SER A 29 -7.78 24.37 -11.14
CA SER A 29 -7.70 23.84 -9.76
C SER A 29 -6.57 24.51 -8.98
N GLY A 30 -5.64 25.15 -9.68
CA GLY A 30 -4.38 25.66 -9.13
C GLY A 30 -3.30 24.60 -8.98
N ILE A 31 -3.61 23.31 -9.25
CA ILE A 31 -2.64 22.20 -9.19
C ILE A 31 -1.66 22.32 -10.36
N SER A 32 -0.37 22.21 -10.09
CA SER A 32 0.69 22.54 -11.03
C SER A 32 1.77 21.46 -11.09
N ALA A 33 2.05 20.96 -12.30
CA ALA A 33 3.17 20.05 -12.55
C ALA A 33 4.52 20.65 -12.11
N GLN A 34 4.70 21.98 -12.26
CA GLN A 34 5.92 22.65 -11.84
C GLN A 34 6.07 22.65 -10.32
N SER A 35 5.00 22.93 -9.57
CA SER A 35 4.99 22.90 -8.11
C SER A 35 5.18 21.47 -7.58
N MET A 36 4.46 20.50 -8.13
CA MET A 36 4.65 19.07 -7.79
C MET A 36 6.11 18.65 -8.00
N ARG A 37 6.69 19.00 -9.17
CA ARG A 37 8.09 18.69 -9.46
C ARG A 37 9.06 19.32 -8.44
N ALA A 38 8.78 20.54 -8.00
CA ALA A 38 9.60 21.23 -7.00
C ALA A 38 9.53 20.53 -5.63
N HIS A 39 8.34 20.08 -5.19
CA HIS A 39 8.17 19.32 -3.97
C HIS A 39 8.88 17.95 -4.05
N ILE A 40 8.74 17.24 -5.17
CA ILE A 40 9.43 15.96 -5.39
C ILE A 40 10.96 16.17 -5.39
N ALA A 41 11.46 17.20 -6.09
CA ALA A 41 12.90 17.52 -6.17
C ALA A 41 13.51 17.78 -4.79
N GLU A 42 12.78 18.44 -3.91
CA GLU A 42 13.25 18.69 -2.55
C GLU A 42 13.20 17.41 -1.71
N LEU A 43 12.04 16.76 -1.63
CA LEU A 43 11.82 15.57 -0.79
C LEU A 43 12.69 14.37 -1.21
N ALA A 44 12.87 14.14 -2.51
CA ALA A 44 13.68 13.06 -3.04
C ALA A 44 15.16 13.42 -3.21
N SER A 45 15.61 14.59 -2.72
CA SER A 45 17.03 14.95 -2.77
C SER A 45 17.85 14.13 -1.76
N ASN A 46 19.15 13.95 -2.06
CA ASN A 46 20.09 13.29 -1.14
C ASN A 46 20.19 13.99 0.24
N ARG A 47 19.82 15.27 0.31
CA ARG A 47 19.75 16.04 1.56
C ARG A 47 18.80 15.40 2.57
N PHE A 48 17.69 14.79 2.10
CA PHE A 48 16.68 14.15 2.92
C PHE A 48 17.01 12.70 3.29
N GLU A 49 18.18 12.20 2.86
CA GLU A 49 18.72 10.91 3.30
C GLU A 49 17.71 9.75 3.16
N GLY A 50 16.86 9.80 2.11
CA GLY A 50 15.84 8.78 1.85
C GLY A 50 14.73 8.71 2.91
N ARG A 51 14.53 9.76 3.69
CA ARG A 51 13.39 9.98 4.60
C ARG A 51 13.08 8.80 5.56
N GLY A 52 14.12 8.08 6.00
CA GLY A 52 13.92 6.96 6.93
C GLY A 52 13.33 7.43 8.26
N PRO A 53 12.37 6.70 8.86
CA PRO A 53 11.82 7.01 10.18
C PRO A 53 12.89 7.08 11.27
N ALA A 54 12.77 8.04 12.18
CA ALA A 54 13.71 8.27 13.29
C ALA A 54 15.16 8.52 12.85
N THR A 55 15.33 9.20 11.72
CA THR A 55 16.61 9.66 11.18
C THR A 55 16.61 11.18 10.98
N LYS A 56 17.76 11.75 10.61
CA LYS A 56 17.85 13.15 10.18
C LYS A 56 16.95 13.44 8.98
N GLY A 57 16.75 12.46 8.07
CA GLY A 57 15.84 12.59 6.94
C GLY A 57 14.39 12.82 7.38
N GLU A 58 13.93 12.16 8.46
CA GLU A 58 12.65 12.47 9.08
C GLU A 58 12.58 13.92 9.58
N ASP A 59 13.59 14.38 10.35
CA ASP A 59 13.56 15.73 10.91
C ASP A 59 13.40 16.78 9.83
N LEU A 60 14.16 16.67 8.74
CA LEU A 60 14.07 17.56 7.59
C LEU A 60 12.70 17.47 6.89
N THR A 61 12.14 16.27 6.78
CA THR A 61 10.83 16.07 6.15
C THR A 61 9.70 16.68 6.97
N VAL A 62 9.69 16.45 8.29
CA VAL A 62 8.71 17.01 9.21
C VAL A 62 8.78 18.54 9.23
N GLU A 63 10.00 19.10 9.25
CA GLU A 63 10.22 20.55 9.16
C GLU A 63 9.68 21.12 7.85
N TYR A 64 10.02 20.47 6.72
CA TYR A 64 9.57 20.87 5.39
C TYR A 64 8.04 20.88 5.28
N LEU A 65 7.39 19.76 5.60
CA LEU A 65 5.93 19.62 5.52
C LEU A 65 5.21 20.63 6.43
N THR A 66 5.70 20.79 7.66
CA THR A 66 5.15 21.78 8.59
C THR A 66 5.27 23.21 8.04
N ALA A 67 6.40 23.54 7.42
CA ALA A 67 6.61 24.85 6.81
C ALA A 67 5.67 25.07 5.61
N GLN A 68 5.46 24.04 4.74
CA GLN A 68 4.54 24.13 3.63
C GLN A 68 3.09 24.35 4.12
N PHE A 69 2.62 23.57 5.07
CA PHE A 69 1.26 23.74 5.62
C PHE A 69 1.04 25.10 6.28
N ARG A 70 2.04 25.61 7.01
CA ARG A 70 1.99 26.98 7.55
C ARG A 70 1.94 28.05 6.48
N ALA A 71 2.74 27.92 5.43
CA ALA A 71 2.77 28.87 4.31
C ALA A 71 1.41 28.94 3.59
N LEU A 72 0.67 27.83 3.54
CA LEU A 72 -0.69 27.75 3.02
C LEU A 72 -1.74 28.35 3.97
N GLY A 73 -1.38 28.75 5.20
CA GLY A 73 -2.31 29.29 6.20
C GLY A 73 -3.24 28.24 6.80
N LEU A 74 -2.90 26.96 6.71
CA LEU A 74 -3.64 25.89 7.34
C LEU A 74 -3.39 25.87 8.86
N ALA A 75 -4.41 25.45 9.60
CA ALA A 75 -4.28 25.23 11.05
C ALA A 75 -3.49 23.94 11.34
N PRO A 76 -2.82 23.86 12.50
CA PRO A 76 -2.30 22.59 13.00
C PRO A 76 -3.37 21.51 13.01
N GLY A 77 -3.02 20.31 12.56
CA GLY A 77 -3.93 19.17 12.49
C GLY A 77 -4.12 18.49 13.85
N ASN A 78 -3.19 18.67 14.78
CA ASN A 78 -3.32 18.14 16.13
C ASN A 78 -4.05 19.16 17.04
N PRO A 79 -5.06 18.73 17.82
CA PRO A 79 -5.79 19.60 18.76
C PRO A 79 -4.91 20.26 19.84
N ASP A 80 -3.71 19.76 20.08
CA ASP A 80 -2.74 20.38 21.00
C ASP A 80 -2.07 21.65 20.43
N GLY A 81 -2.37 22.00 19.18
CA GLY A 81 -1.82 23.16 18.46
C GLY A 81 -0.52 22.87 17.69
N SER A 82 -0.08 21.63 17.63
CA SER A 82 1.06 21.21 16.83
C SER A 82 0.64 20.65 15.45
N PHE A 83 1.60 20.59 14.50
CA PHE A 83 1.41 19.94 13.21
C PHE A 83 1.81 18.47 13.24
N VAL A 84 2.11 17.90 14.40
CA VAL A 84 2.61 16.53 14.51
C VAL A 84 1.78 15.70 15.47
N GLN A 85 1.68 14.40 15.17
CA GLN A 85 1.27 13.36 16.09
C GLN A 85 2.47 12.45 16.31
N GLU A 86 2.94 12.31 17.53
CA GLU A 86 4.01 11.36 17.85
C GLU A 86 3.54 9.93 17.62
N VAL A 87 4.39 9.13 16.96
CA VAL A 87 4.19 7.72 16.72
C VAL A 87 5.30 6.94 17.44
N PRO A 88 5.02 6.40 18.62
CA PRO A 88 6.01 5.67 19.39
C PRO A 88 6.29 4.31 18.74
N MET A 89 7.56 4.03 18.48
CA MET A 89 8.01 2.80 17.83
C MET A 89 9.20 2.20 18.55
N VAL A 90 9.45 0.93 18.27
CA VAL A 90 10.73 0.28 18.52
C VAL A 90 11.34 -0.16 17.21
N GLY A 91 12.58 0.22 16.98
CA GLY A 91 13.41 -0.28 15.90
C GLY A 91 14.15 -1.54 16.35
N ILE A 92 14.16 -2.56 15.50
CA ILE A 92 14.77 -3.86 15.77
C ILE A 92 15.61 -4.26 14.56
N SER A 93 16.92 -4.40 14.77
CA SER A 93 17.82 -5.00 13.79
C SER A 93 18.12 -6.43 14.20
N SER A 94 17.73 -7.40 13.38
CA SER A 94 17.94 -8.81 13.65
C SER A 94 19.13 -9.36 12.87
N LYS A 95 19.99 -10.14 13.54
CA LYS A 95 21.04 -10.95 12.91
C LYS A 95 20.62 -12.40 13.03
N PRO A 96 19.99 -12.98 11.97
CA PRO A 96 19.48 -14.33 12.01
C PRO A 96 20.55 -15.38 11.72
N GLU A 97 20.51 -16.47 12.49
CA GLU A 97 21.19 -17.73 12.23
C GLU A 97 20.11 -18.80 12.07
N ILE A 98 19.90 -19.25 10.85
CA ILE A 98 18.80 -20.18 10.50
C ILE A 98 19.38 -21.46 9.94
N ALA A 99 19.05 -22.58 10.55
CA ALA A 99 19.44 -23.88 10.06
C ALA A 99 18.31 -24.91 10.21
N PHE A 100 18.29 -25.86 9.29
CA PHE A 100 17.46 -27.05 9.38
C PHE A 100 18.34 -28.28 9.48
N VAL A 101 17.94 -29.27 10.30
CA VAL A 101 18.77 -30.43 10.60
C VAL A 101 17.99 -31.72 10.34
N LYS A 102 18.60 -32.65 9.61
CA LYS A 102 18.06 -33.99 9.40
C LYS A 102 19.17 -35.04 9.58
N GLY A 103 19.12 -35.78 10.69
CA GLY A 103 20.24 -36.66 11.07
C GLY A 103 21.53 -35.86 11.21
N ASP A 104 22.58 -36.27 10.49
CA ASP A 104 23.88 -35.57 10.46
C ASP A 104 23.96 -34.44 9.45
N LYS A 105 22.92 -34.20 8.66
CA LYS A 105 22.90 -33.15 7.65
C LYS A 105 22.34 -31.86 8.23
N ARG A 106 23.05 -30.74 7.95
CA ARG A 106 22.67 -29.39 8.34
C ARG A 106 22.53 -28.52 7.09
N PHE A 107 21.38 -27.86 6.96
CA PHE A 107 21.03 -26.94 5.89
C PHE A 107 20.99 -25.52 6.47
N GLU A 108 22.05 -24.78 6.28
CA GLU A 108 22.15 -23.39 6.71
C GLU A 108 21.57 -22.46 5.65
N LEU A 109 20.80 -21.46 6.08
CA LEU A 109 20.28 -20.40 5.20
C LEU A 109 21.14 -19.15 5.36
N ALA A 110 21.68 -18.67 4.25
CA ALA A 110 22.41 -17.41 4.22
C ALA A 110 21.41 -16.23 4.15
N CYS A 111 21.14 -15.57 5.27
CA CYS A 111 20.33 -14.36 5.27
C CYS A 111 21.22 -13.12 5.05
N PRO A 112 20.82 -12.15 4.19
CA PRO A 112 19.50 -12.04 3.56
C PRO A 112 19.40 -12.70 2.16
N ALA A 113 20.36 -13.49 1.70
CA ALA A 113 20.37 -14.05 0.34
C ALA A 113 19.29 -15.14 0.16
N ASP A 114 19.23 -16.10 1.07
CA ASP A 114 18.30 -17.24 1.02
C ASP A 114 17.01 -16.98 1.80
N CYS A 115 17.10 -16.12 2.83
CA CYS A 115 15.97 -15.80 3.71
C CYS A 115 16.10 -14.40 4.30
N VAL A 116 14.96 -13.84 4.67
CA VAL A 116 14.88 -12.70 5.59
C VAL A 116 14.12 -13.16 6.82
N ALA A 117 14.70 -12.99 8.01
CA ALA A 117 14.06 -13.37 9.26
C ALA A 117 14.29 -12.30 10.32
N PHE A 118 13.25 -12.00 11.07
CA PHE A 118 13.24 -10.97 12.12
C PHE A 118 12.27 -11.34 13.23
N SER A 119 12.33 -10.59 14.34
CA SER A 119 11.40 -10.75 15.45
C SER A 119 10.88 -9.40 15.92
N ARG A 120 9.56 -9.28 16.07
CA ARG A 120 8.92 -8.09 16.65
C ARG A 120 8.55 -8.29 18.13
N ARG A 121 9.20 -9.24 18.83
CA ARG A 121 8.99 -9.50 20.25
C ARG A 121 9.78 -8.60 21.19
N PHE A 122 10.59 -7.67 20.68
CA PHE A 122 11.40 -6.74 21.45
C PHE A 122 12.39 -7.38 22.43
N ALA A 123 12.71 -8.67 22.21
CA ALA A 123 13.68 -9.41 23.01
C ALA A 123 15.09 -9.31 22.39
N PRO A 124 16.17 -9.16 23.21
CA PRO A 124 17.54 -9.10 22.66
C PRO A 124 17.98 -10.39 21.99
N GLU A 125 17.43 -11.50 22.41
CA GLU A 125 17.64 -12.80 21.78
C GLU A 125 16.31 -13.54 21.63
N VAL A 126 16.14 -14.21 20.48
CA VAL A 126 15.04 -15.12 20.23
C VAL A 126 15.64 -16.43 19.73
N GLU A 127 15.39 -17.51 20.46
CA GLU A 127 15.83 -18.84 20.09
C GLU A 127 14.60 -19.74 19.88
N VAL A 128 14.58 -20.44 18.76
CA VAL A 128 13.56 -21.45 18.41
C VAL A 128 14.27 -22.75 18.09
N LYS A 129 13.91 -23.79 18.82
CA LYS A 129 14.27 -25.19 18.52
C LYS A 129 12.95 -25.95 18.33
N ALA A 130 12.66 -26.30 17.10
CA ALA A 130 11.47 -27.02 16.73
C ALA A 130 11.82 -28.43 16.22
N ASP A 131 11.20 -29.42 16.81
CA ASP A 131 11.40 -30.83 16.41
C ASP A 131 10.69 -31.18 15.11
N GLU A 132 9.83 -30.29 14.62
CA GLU A 132 9.05 -30.50 13.41
C GLU A 132 8.84 -29.19 12.63
N VAL A 133 8.92 -29.33 11.31
CA VAL A 133 8.61 -28.27 10.33
C VAL A 133 7.38 -28.69 9.55
N LEU A 134 6.35 -27.86 9.53
CA LEU A 134 5.07 -28.14 8.87
C LEU A 134 4.85 -27.24 7.67
N PHE A 135 4.53 -27.83 6.54
CA PHE A 135 3.93 -27.11 5.43
C PHE A 135 2.42 -27.07 5.65
N VAL A 136 1.89 -25.86 5.78
CA VAL A 136 0.46 -25.62 6.06
C VAL A 136 -0.25 -24.94 4.88
N GLY A 137 0.22 -25.21 3.64
CA GLY A 137 -0.38 -24.65 2.44
C GLY A 137 -0.35 -23.12 2.47
N TYR A 138 -1.50 -22.50 2.26
CA TYR A 138 -1.66 -21.05 2.36
C TYR A 138 -1.80 -20.55 3.79
N GLY A 139 -1.95 -21.45 4.77
CA GLY A 139 -2.09 -21.12 6.18
C GLY A 139 -3.37 -20.34 6.50
N VAL A 140 -4.44 -20.59 5.79
CA VAL A 140 -5.72 -19.88 5.91
C VAL A 140 -6.72 -20.62 6.79
N GLU A 141 -7.36 -19.88 7.69
CA GLU A 141 -8.55 -20.32 8.44
C GLU A 141 -9.66 -19.27 8.19
N ALA A 142 -10.59 -19.59 7.30
CA ALA A 142 -11.63 -18.70 6.82
C ALA A 142 -13.01 -19.42 6.85
N PRO A 143 -13.71 -19.38 8.00
CA PRO A 143 -14.97 -20.09 8.18
C PRO A 143 -16.06 -19.69 7.17
N GLU A 144 -16.09 -18.44 6.75
CA GLU A 144 -17.06 -17.91 5.77
C GLU A 144 -16.90 -18.55 4.38
N TYR A 145 -15.69 -19.00 4.04
CA TYR A 145 -15.40 -19.77 2.83
C TYR A 145 -15.39 -21.29 3.09
N ALA A 146 -15.74 -21.74 4.32
CA ALA A 146 -15.59 -23.13 4.77
C ALA A 146 -14.17 -23.67 4.49
N TRP A 147 -13.14 -22.83 4.73
CA TRP A 147 -11.74 -23.14 4.49
C TRP A 147 -10.95 -23.24 5.80
N ASP A 148 -10.17 -24.29 5.95
CA ASP A 148 -9.26 -24.51 7.06
C ASP A 148 -8.06 -25.33 6.59
N ASP A 149 -6.91 -24.68 6.43
CA ASP A 149 -5.66 -25.35 6.04
C ASP A 149 -5.06 -26.18 7.19
N TYR A 150 -5.48 -25.95 8.42
CA TYR A 150 -4.89 -26.59 9.59
C TYR A 150 -5.55 -27.93 9.95
N LYS A 151 -6.85 -28.08 9.72
CA LYS A 151 -7.59 -29.33 9.97
C LYS A 151 -7.37 -29.94 11.37
N GLY A 152 -7.14 -29.07 12.37
CA GLY A 152 -6.87 -29.46 13.73
C GLY A 152 -5.45 -30.01 13.99
N ALA A 153 -4.51 -29.83 13.07
CA ALA A 153 -3.12 -30.21 13.29
C ALA A 153 -2.51 -29.43 14.48
N ASP A 154 -1.66 -30.12 15.24
CA ASP A 154 -0.87 -29.47 16.29
C ASP A 154 0.24 -28.59 15.66
N THR A 155 0.14 -27.31 15.87
CA THR A 155 1.11 -26.30 15.39
C THR A 155 1.93 -25.70 16.53
N HIS A 156 1.63 -26.08 17.77
CA HIS A 156 2.30 -25.54 18.94
C HIS A 156 3.82 -25.79 18.87
N ASN A 157 4.59 -24.72 19.01
CA ASN A 157 6.04 -24.76 18.95
C ASN A 157 6.64 -25.39 17.67
N ARG A 158 5.91 -25.31 16.54
CA ARG A 158 6.39 -25.75 15.22
C ARG A 158 6.87 -24.57 14.38
N VAL A 159 7.73 -24.84 13.40
CA VAL A 159 8.03 -23.91 12.31
C VAL A 159 7.04 -24.17 11.19
N LEU A 160 6.29 -23.15 10.79
CA LEU A 160 5.32 -23.23 9.71
C LEU A 160 5.89 -22.63 8.43
N ILE A 161 5.82 -23.38 7.34
CA ILE A 161 6.09 -22.89 5.99
C ILE A 161 4.75 -22.64 5.30
N MET A 162 4.54 -21.42 4.81
CA MET A 162 3.30 -20.95 4.20
C MET A 162 3.54 -20.39 2.81
N LEU A 163 2.59 -20.60 1.92
CA LEU A 163 2.53 -19.90 0.64
C LEU A 163 1.99 -18.49 0.85
N VAL A 164 2.50 -17.53 0.07
CA VAL A 164 1.91 -16.19 -0.03
C VAL A 164 0.65 -16.25 -0.89
N ASN A 165 -0.23 -15.26 -0.75
CA ASN A 165 -1.50 -15.13 -1.46
C ASN A 165 -2.62 -16.05 -0.92
N ASP A 166 -3.81 -15.97 -1.54
CA ASP A 166 -4.97 -16.80 -1.22
C ASP A 166 -4.88 -18.16 -1.90
N PRO A 167 -5.59 -19.18 -1.37
CA PRO A 167 -5.79 -20.43 -2.10
C PRO A 167 -6.48 -20.17 -3.45
N PRO A 168 -5.88 -20.53 -4.59
CA PRO A 168 -6.47 -20.33 -5.92
C PRO A 168 -7.49 -21.43 -6.22
N VAL A 169 -8.67 -21.32 -5.61
CA VAL A 169 -9.75 -22.32 -5.72
C VAL A 169 -10.32 -22.28 -7.13
N ALA A 170 -10.29 -23.42 -7.83
CA ALA A 170 -10.86 -23.53 -9.16
C ALA A 170 -12.40 -23.50 -9.11
N ASP A 171 -13.00 -22.82 -10.10
CA ASP A 171 -14.45 -22.85 -10.30
C ASP A 171 -14.91 -24.31 -10.64
N PRO A 172 -15.86 -24.88 -9.92
CA PRO A 172 -16.36 -26.23 -10.19
C PRO A 172 -16.97 -26.41 -11.58
N ALA A 173 -17.51 -25.34 -12.18
CA ALA A 173 -18.11 -25.36 -13.51
C ALA A 173 -17.09 -25.17 -14.63
N ASP A 174 -15.99 -24.45 -14.36
CA ASP A 174 -14.89 -24.19 -15.31
C ASP A 174 -13.55 -24.16 -14.55
N PRO A 175 -12.85 -25.31 -14.44
CA PRO A 175 -11.58 -25.38 -13.71
C PRO A 175 -10.43 -24.53 -14.28
N THR A 176 -10.62 -23.86 -15.43
CA THR A 176 -9.65 -22.91 -15.97
C THR A 176 -9.79 -21.49 -15.36
N ARG A 177 -10.85 -21.28 -14.59
CA ARG A 177 -11.14 -20.03 -13.88
C ARG A 177 -11.08 -20.25 -12.37
N LEU A 178 -10.90 -19.16 -11.62
CA LEU A 178 -11.03 -19.17 -10.16
C LEU A 178 -12.49 -18.96 -9.77
N ASP A 179 -12.89 -19.60 -8.66
CA ASP A 179 -14.22 -19.48 -8.08
C ASP A 179 -14.40 -18.11 -7.41
N GLU A 180 -15.22 -17.26 -7.98
CA GLU A 180 -15.50 -15.91 -7.47
C GLU A 180 -16.18 -15.89 -6.10
N HIS A 181 -16.76 -17.04 -5.66
CA HIS A 181 -17.36 -17.19 -4.34
C HIS A 181 -16.37 -17.68 -3.28
N SER A 182 -15.15 -18.04 -3.67
CA SER A 182 -14.06 -18.44 -2.79
C SER A 182 -12.92 -17.44 -2.90
N PHE A 183 -12.61 -16.75 -1.80
CA PHE A 183 -11.52 -15.75 -1.74
C PHE A 183 -11.60 -14.67 -2.84
N ASN A 184 -12.82 -14.24 -3.22
CA ASN A 184 -13.07 -13.25 -4.27
C ASN A 184 -12.43 -13.58 -5.64
N GLY A 185 -12.25 -14.86 -5.95
CA GLY A 185 -11.70 -15.32 -7.22
C GLY A 185 -10.28 -14.86 -7.46
N LYS A 186 -10.08 -13.93 -8.39
CA LYS A 186 -8.76 -13.41 -8.73
C LYS A 186 -8.25 -12.36 -7.71
N ALA A 187 -9.15 -11.62 -7.07
CA ALA A 187 -8.77 -10.56 -6.16
C ALA A 187 -8.26 -11.13 -4.83
N MET A 188 -7.08 -10.67 -4.40
CA MET A 188 -6.57 -11.05 -3.08
C MET A 188 -7.51 -10.58 -1.98
N THR A 189 -7.77 -11.45 -1.00
CA THR A 189 -8.38 -11.07 0.28
C THR A 189 -7.30 -10.80 1.33
N TYR A 190 -7.69 -10.33 2.52
CA TYR A 190 -6.74 -10.17 3.63
C TYR A 190 -6.01 -11.47 4.00
N TYR A 191 -6.65 -12.63 3.78
CA TYR A 191 -6.02 -13.94 4.01
C TYR A 191 -4.78 -14.19 3.15
N GLY A 192 -4.72 -13.61 1.95
CA GLY A 192 -3.56 -13.68 1.05
C GLY A 192 -2.39 -12.82 1.49
N ARG A 193 -2.63 -11.80 2.33
CA ARG A 193 -1.63 -10.84 2.75
C ARG A 193 -0.58 -11.49 3.66
N TRP A 194 0.69 -11.15 3.46
CA TRP A 194 1.79 -11.67 4.28
C TRP A 194 1.64 -11.34 5.78
N THR A 195 1.04 -10.20 6.14
CA THR A 195 0.75 -9.83 7.53
C THR A 195 -0.18 -10.83 8.20
N TYR A 196 -1.24 -11.28 7.50
CA TYR A 196 -2.14 -12.31 7.99
C TYR A 196 -1.40 -13.63 8.31
N LYS A 197 -0.39 -14.00 7.51
CA LYS A 197 0.37 -15.25 7.74
C LYS A 197 1.07 -15.24 9.10
N TYR A 198 1.59 -14.10 9.53
CA TYR A 198 2.19 -13.96 10.85
C TYR A 198 1.14 -13.87 11.96
N GLU A 199 0.02 -13.22 11.71
CA GLU A 199 -1.10 -13.14 12.67
C GLU A 199 -1.70 -14.52 12.95
N ILE A 200 -1.98 -15.31 11.92
CA ILE A 200 -2.50 -16.66 12.08
C ILE A 200 -1.47 -17.60 12.70
N GLY A 201 -0.19 -17.48 12.33
CA GLY A 201 0.89 -18.22 12.96
C GLY A 201 0.94 -17.99 14.47
N ARG A 202 0.74 -16.75 14.92
CA ARG A 202 0.62 -16.44 16.35
C ARG A 202 -0.64 -17.05 16.98
N LYS A 203 -1.80 -16.92 16.30
CA LYS A 203 -3.06 -17.54 16.75
C LYS A 203 -2.95 -19.05 16.93
N LYS A 204 -2.13 -19.69 16.10
CA LYS A 204 -1.85 -21.13 16.10
C LYS A 204 -0.65 -21.52 16.98
N ASP A 205 -0.13 -20.62 17.80
CA ASP A 205 1.01 -20.82 18.72
C ASP A 205 2.28 -21.37 18.03
N ALA A 206 2.49 -20.99 16.78
CA ALA A 206 3.70 -21.35 16.04
C ALA A 206 4.95 -20.70 16.64
N ALA A 207 6.08 -21.39 16.58
CA ALA A 207 7.38 -20.86 17.00
C ALA A 207 7.99 -19.95 15.91
N ALA A 208 7.73 -20.25 14.64
CA ALA A 208 8.15 -19.42 13.52
C ALA A 208 7.19 -19.58 12.34
N VAL A 209 7.14 -18.54 11.50
CA VAL A 209 6.48 -18.57 10.20
C VAL A 209 7.47 -18.12 9.14
N LEU A 210 7.67 -18.96 8.14
CA LEU A 210 8.46 -18.67 6.95
C LEU A 210 7.54 -18.68 5.73
N ILE A 211 7.42 -17.53 5.07
CA ILE A 211 6.59 -17.38 3.87
C ILE A 211 7.45 -17.68 2.64
N VAL A 212 6.99 -18.56 1.78
CA VAL A 212 7.67 -18.90 0.53
C VAL A 212 7.52 -17.72 -0.44
N HIS A 213 8.64 -17.17 -0.88
CA HIS A 213 8.63 -16.11 -1.87
C HIS A 213 8.60 -16.67 -3.29
N GLU A 214 7.55 -16.32 -4.01
CA GLU A 214 7.39 -16.54 -5.46
C GLU A 214 7.08 -15.19 -6.11
N GLU A 215 7.84 -14.78 -7.12
CA GLU A 215 7.72 -13.44 -7.73
C GLU A 215 6.32 -13.14 -8.26
N GLY A 216 5.68 -14.10 -8.93
CA GLY A 216 4.32 -13.94 -9.45
C GLY A 216 3.30 -13.62 -8.34
N PRO A 217 3.12 -14.53 -7.35
CA PRO A 217 2.19 -14.31 -6.24
C PRO A 217 2.54 -13.12 -5.34
N ALA A 218 3.83 -12.84 -5.10
CA ALA A 218 4.26 -11.70 -4.31
C ALA A 218 4.07 -10.37 -5.06
N GLY A 219 4.20 -10.38 -6.39
CA GLY A 219 4.10 -9.20 -7.24
C GLY A 219 5.38 -8.35 -7.32
N TYR A 220 6.49 -8.84 -6.74
CA TYR A 220 7.80 -8.18 -6.75
C TYR A 220 8.93 -9.20 -6.59
N PRO A 221 10.18 -8.87 -7.00
CA PRO A 221 11.33 -9.75 -6.81
C PRO A 221 11.78 -9.84 -5.33
N PHE A 222 12.49 -10.91 -4.97
CA PHE A 222 12.96 -11.12 -3.59
C PHE A 222 13.85 -9.98 -3.06
N SER A 223 14.51 -9.23 -3.95
CA SER A 223 15.30 -8.06 -3.57
C SER A 223 14.48 -6.98 -2.84
N VAL A 224 13.17 -6.90 -3.08
CA VAL A 224 12.28 -5.99 -2.33
C VAL A 224 12.13 -6.47 -0.88
N VAL A 225 12.00 -7.77 -0.65
CA VAL A 225 11.98 -8.33 0.72
C VAL A 225 13.30 -8.06 1.44
N GLN A 226 14.43 -8.18 0.74
CA GLN A 226 15.75 -7.91 1.30
C GLN A 226 15.91 -6.44 1.70
N SER A 227 15.55 -5.50 0.83
CA SER A 227 15.69 -4.06 1.08
C SER A 227 14.72 -3.54 2.15
N SER A 228 13.49 -4.05 2.17
CA SER A 228 12.44 -3.58 3.10
C SER A 228 12.56 -4.23 4.48
N TRP A 229 12.79 -5.56 4.56
CA TRP A 229 12.67 -6.36 5.78
C TRP A 229 13.98 -6.99 6.26
N GLY A 230 15.01 -7.04 5.41
CA GLY A 230 16.36 -7.55 5.77
C GLY A 230 17.18 -6.58 6.60
N ARG A 231 16.61 -5.45 7.01
CA ARG A 231 17.26 -4.35 7.74
C ARG A 231 16.52 -4.06 9.04
N GLU A 232 16.73 -2.88 9.63
CA GLU A 232 15.97 -2.46 10.79
C GLU A 232 14.46 -2.45 10.49
N ASN A 233 13.73 -3.22 11.26
CA ASN A 233 12.27 -3.25 11.25
C ASN A 233 11.73 -2.40 12.39
N PHE A 234 10.50 -1.90 12.22
CA PHE A 234 9.82 -1.15 13.27
C PHE A 234 8.52 -1.85 13.66
N ASP A 235 8.09 -1.64 14.89
CA ASP A 235 6.71 -1.91 15.32
C ASP A 235 6.27 -0.87 16.34
N LEU A 236 4.97 -0.68 16.45
CA LEU A 236 4.38 0.28 17.39
C LEU A 236 4.58 -0.15 18.84
N VAL A 237 4.81 0.81 19.70
CA VAL A 237 4.85 0.62 21.15
C VAL A 237 3.63 1.30 21.76
N ASP A 238 2.62 0.51 22.08
CA ASP A 238 1.51 0.99 22.88
C ASP A 238 1.82 0.78 24.36
N LYS A 239 2.03 1.88 25.09
CA LYS A 239 2.26 1.83 26.53
C LYS A 239 1.02 1.37 27.31
N ALA A 240 -0.18 1.53 26.74
CA ALA A 240 -1.42 1.03 27.32
C ALA A 240 -1.55 -0.48 27.16
N ASP A 241 -0.87 -1.07 26.16
CA ASP A 241 -0.82 -2.52 25.93
C ASP A 241 0.62 -3.04 25.75
N PRO A 242 1.42 -3.10 26.83
CA PRO A 242 2.80 -3.60 26.78
C PRO A 242 2.90 -5.07 26.30
N SER A 243 1.78 -5.80 26.34
CA SER A 243 1.74 -7.20 25.89
C SER A 243 1.71 -7.36 24.36
N ASN A 244 1.58 -6.26 23.60
CA ASN A 244 1.48 -6.31 22.15
C ASN A 244 2.67 -7.06 21.51
N ALA A 245 3.89 -6.82 21.98
CA ALA A 245 5.07 -7.55 21.51
C ALA A 245 4.99 -9.06 21.76
N GLN A 246 4.35 -9.50 22.85
CA GLN A 246 4.16 -10.94 23.14
C GLN A 246 3.10 -11.58 22.26
N ARG A 247 2.27 -10.78 21.59
CA ARG A 247 1.25 -11.25 20.64
C ARG A 247 1.82 -11.51 19.24
N ARG A 248 3.13 -11.35 19.02
CA ARG A 248 3.81 -11.66 17.76
C ARG A 248 4.30 -13.11 17.77
N VAL A 249 4.36 -13.74 16.61
CA VAL A 249 5.09 -15.00 16.46
C VAL A 249 6.57 -14.78 16.78
N PRO A 250 7.28 -15.73 17.40
CA PRO A 250 8.68 -15.49 17.81
C PRO A 250 9.61 -15.10 16.66
N VAL A 251 9.50 -15.81 15.53
CA VAL A 251 10.27 -15.54 14.32
C VAL A 251 9.34 -15.39 13.14
N GLU A 252 9.45 -14.26 12.45
CA GLU A 252 8.77 -13.93 11.21
C GLU A 252 9.79 -13.91 10.08
N GLY A 253 9.46 -14.48 8.93
CA GLY A 253 10.45 -14.49 7.84
C GLY A 253 9.90 -14.89 6.49
N TRP A 254 10.74 -14.64 5.48
CA TRP A 254 10.56 -15.08 4.11
C TRP A 254 11.70 -16.01 3.73
N ILE A 255 11.41 -16.99 2.90
CA ILE A 255 12.39 -17.93 2.35
C ILE A 255 12.25 -17.98 0.84
N THR A 256 13.36 -18.05 0.11
CA THR A 256 13.34 -18.19 -1.35
C THR A 256 12.71 -19.50 -1.79
N LEU A 257 12.09 -19.51 -2.98
CA LEU A 257 11.51 -20.73 -3.57
C LEU A 257 12.57 -21.82 -3.74
N GLU A 258 13.79 -21.45 -4.13
CA GLU A 258 14.91 -22.39 -4.32
C GLU A 258 15.20 -23.15 -3.03
N LYS A 259 15.42 -22.42 -1.92
CA LYS A 259 15.70 -23.03 -0.63
C LYS A 259 14.51 -23.81 -0.06
N THR A 260 13.30 -23.35 -0.31
CA THR A 260 12.10 -24.09 0.03
C THR A 260 12.10 -25.47 -0.65
N LYS A 261 12.33 -25.53 -1.96
CA LYS A 261 12.38 -26.81 -2.70
C LYS A 261 13.51 -27.73 -2.21
N GLU A 262 14.66 -27.16 -1.83
CA GLU A 262 15.76 -27.93 -1.21
C GLU A 262 15.33 -28.57 0.11
N LEU A 263 14.67 -27.82 1.01
CA LEU A 263 14.17 -28.34 2.29
C LEU A 263 13.08 -29.42 2.09
N PHE A 264 12.15 -29.21 1.13
CA PHE A 264 11.12 -30.20 0.82
C PHE A 264 11.74 -31.52 0.32
N THR A 265 12.72 -31.40 -0.59
CA THR A 265 13.47 -32.58 -1.09
C THR A 265 14.18 -33.30 0.06
N ALA A 266 14.83 -32.54 0.97
CA ALA A 266 15.44 -33.12 2.17
C ALA A 266 14.40 -33.80 3.08
N GLY A 267 13.18 -33.25 3.20
CA GLY A 267 12.04 -33.85 3.89
C GLY A 267 11.39 -35.02 3.16
N GLY A 268 11.87 -35.39 1.96
CA GLY A 268 11.31 -36.46 1.13
C GLY A 268 9.97 -36.10 0.47
N LEU A 269 9.75 -34.81 0.18
CA LEU A 269 8.52 -34.25 -0.35
C LEU A 269 8.75 -33.55 -1.69
N ASP A 270 7.73 -33.51 -2.52
CA ASP A 270 7.66 -32.71 -3.75
C ASP A 270 6.87 -31.43 -3.48
N PHE A 271 7.55 -30.29 -3.52
CA PHE A 271 6.94 -28.98 -3.25
C PHE A 271 5.85 -28.64 -4.27
N ASP A 272 6.11 -28.84 -5.57
CA ASP A 272 5.16 -28.45 -6.63
C ASP A 272 3.88 -29.31 -6.59
N ALA A 273 4.02 -30.59 -6.22
CA ALA A 273 2.86 -31.46 -5.99
C ALA A 273 2.05 -31.03 -4.76
N LEU A 274 2.71 -30.69 -3.66
CA LEU A 274 2.04 -30.23 -2.44
C LEU A 274 1.40 -28.84 -2.60
N LYS A 275 2.04 -27.95 -3.34
CA LYS A 275 1.46 -26.64 -3.69
C LYS A 275 0.14 -26.80 -4.46
N LYS A 276 0.06 -27.75 -5.40
CA LYS A 276 -1.20 -28.06 -6.10
C LYS A 276 -2.28 -28.60 -5.16
N GLN A 277 -1.90 -29.47 -4.22
CA GLN A 277 -2.83 -29.97 -3.21
C GLN A 277 -3.32 -28.86 -2.27
N ALA A 278 -2.44 -27.91 -1.89
CA ALA A 278 -2.78 -26.77 -1.05
C ALA A 278 -3.86 -25.86 -1.64
N ALA A 279 -4.11 -25.93 -2.94
CA ALA A 279 -5.20 -25.22 -3.62
C ALA A 279 -6.56 -25.94 -3.48
N THR A 280 -6.65 -27.02 -2.72
CA THR A 280 -7.87 -27.83 -2.58
C THR A 280 -8.34 -27.88 -1.12
N ARG A 281 -9.67 -28.07 -0.92
CA ARG A 281 -10.29 -28.17 0.41
C ARG A 281 -9.85 -29.41 1.19
N GLU A 282 -9.36 -30.42 0.49
CA GLU A 282 -8.89 -31.69 1.06
C GLU A 282 -7.48 -31.61 1.63
N PHE A 283 -6.74 -30.54 1.33
CA PHE A 283 -5.39 -30.33 1.83
C PHE A 283 -5.33 -30.46 3.35
N LYS A 284 -4.26 -31.07 3.85
CA LYS A 284 -3.92 -31.16 5.26
C LYS A 284 -2.46 -30.80 5.45
N PRO A 285 -2.07 -30.24 6.61
CA PRO A 285 -0.68 -29.98 6.92
C PRO A 285 0.21 -31.21 6.73
N VAL A 286 1.39 -30.98 6.18
CA VAL A 286 2.36 -32.05 5.91
C VAL A 286 3.67 -31.75 6.62
N ALA A 287 4.12 -32.67 7.45
CA ALA A 287 5.41 -32.57 8.11
C ALA A 287 6.55 -32.87 7.13
N LEU A 288 7.59 -32.03 7.13
CA LEU A 288 8.86 -32.32 6.46
C LEU A 288 9.61 -33.34 7.30
N LYS A 289 9.54 -34.62 6.90
CA LYS A 289 9.95 -35.77 7.71
C LYS A 289 11.37 -35.65 8.26
N GLU A 290 11.47 -35.81 9.59
CA GLU A 290 12.73 -35.79 10.33
C GLU A 290 13.51 -34.48 10.23
N LEU A 291 12.92 -33.43 9.68
CA LEU A 291 13.52 -32.11 9.57
C LEU A 291 13.20 -31.30 10.83
N LYS A 292 14.24 -30.96 11.57
CA LYS A 292 14.19 -30.06 12.73
C LYS A 292 14.63 -28.67 12.33
N ALA A 293 14.22 -27.66 13.07
CA ALA A 293 14.64 -26.30 12.83
C ALA A 293 15.33 -25.70 14.07
N GLU A 294 16.43 -25.01 13.81
CA GLU A 294 17.20 -24.23 14.78
C GLU A 294 17.31 -22.78 14.25
N LEU A 295 16.57 -21.88 14.89
CA LEU A 295 16.58 -20.47 14.53
C LEU A 295 17.04 -19.65 15.73
N LYS A 296 18.04 -18.82 15.52
CA LYS A 296 18.54 -17.90 16.54
C LYS A 296 18.63 -16.50 15.95
N LEU A 297 18.04 -15.52 16.63
CA LEU A 297 18.11 -14.12 16.24
C LEU A 297 18.74 -13.32 17.37
N HIS A 298 19.82 -12.63 17.05
CA HIS A 298 20.38 -11.60 17.93
C HIS A 298 19.81 -10.24 17.49
N ASN A 299 19.09 -9.59 18.40
CA ASN A 299 18.38 -8.36 18.13
C ASN A 299 19.03 -7.17 18.84
N GLU A 300 19.36 -6.18 18.07
CA GLU A 300 19.64 -4.83 18.59
C GLU A 300 18.34 -4.04 18.52
N LYS A 301 17.92 -3.42 19.62
CA LYS A 301 16.69 -2.63 19.66
C LYS A 301 16.97 -1.20 20.14
N ARG A 302 16.20 -0.26 19.61
CA ARG A 302 16.15 1.13 20.05
C ARG A 302 14.72 1.64 20.14
N GLU A 303 14.37 2.34 21.20
CA GLU A 303 13.12 3.08 21.26
C GLU A 303 13.25 4.33 20.39
N VAL A 304 12.25 4.57 19.56
CA VAL A 304 12.21 5.72 18.68
C VAL A 304 10.84 6.37 18.73
N ARG A 305 10.79 7.64 18.36
CA ARG A 305 9.55 8.36 18.17
C ARG A 305 9.59 8.96 16.78
N SER A 306 8.73 8.47 15.92
CA SER A 306 8.49 9.08 14.64
C SER A 306 7.24 9.95 14.68
N ARG A 307 6.89 10.57 13.58
CA ARG A 307 5.85 11.61 13.56
C ARG A 307 5.00 11.53 12.30
N ASN A 308 3.68 11.42 12.47
CA ASN A 308 2.76 11.84 11.43
C ASN A 308 2.72 13.37 11.41
N VAL A 309 2.62 13.96 10.22
CA VAL A 309 2.48 15.42 10.05
C VAL A 309 1.07 15.73 9.57
N LEU A 310 0.39 16.66 10.26
CA LEU A 310 -1.02 16.92 10.01
C LEU A 310 -1.31 18.41 9.91
N ALA A 311 -2.15 18.76 8.93
CA ALA A 311 -2.74 20.09 8.82
C ALA A 311 -4.25 20.00 8.64
N ARG A 312 -4.99 21.01 9.07
CA ARG A 312 -6.44 21.02 9.02
C ARG A 312 -6.98 22.30 8.41
N LEU A 313 -7.89 22.14 7.46
CA LEU A 313 -8.80 23.21 7.03
C LEU A 313 -10.13 23.03 7.76
N GLU A 314 -10.49 23.94 8.66
CA GLU A 314 -11.75 23.86 9.38
C GLU A 314 -12.93 24.13 8.43
N GLY A 315 -13.98 23.33 8.54
CA GLY A 315 -15.20 23.49 7.76
C GLY A 315 -15.96 24.78 8.07
N SER A 316 -16.68 25.32 7.07
CA SER A 316 -17.44 26.57 7.20
C SER A 316 -18.78 26.41 7.91
N ASP A 317 -19.35 25.20 7.97
CA ASP A 317 -20.65 24.95 8.59
C ASP A 317 -20.50 24.57 10.07
N PRO A 318 -21.04 25.36 11.03
CA PRO A 318 -20.92 25.09 12.45
C PRO A 318 -21.45 23.71 12.90
N THR A 319 -22.36 23.11 12.13
CA THR A 319 -22.95 21.81 12.46
C THR A 319 -22.17 20.65 11.85
N ARG A 320 -21.50 20.86 10.71
CA ARG A 320 -20.76 19.83 9.96
C ARG A 320 -19.25 19.94 10.07
N ARG A 321 -18.69 21.03 10.60
CA ARG A 321 -17.22 21.20 10.74
C ARG A 321 -16.53 20.19 11.66
N ALA A 322 -17.32 19.46 12.49
CA ALA A 322 -16.81 18.35 13.28
C ALA A 322 -16.67 17.06 12.47
N GLU A 323 -17.25 17.01 11.28
CA GLU A 323 -17.12 15.94 10.31
C GLU A 323 -15.91 16.25 9.42
N GLN A 324 -15.18 15.21 8.98
CA GLN A 324 -13.97 15.44 8.20
C GLN A 324 -13.75 14.41 7.11
N ILE A 325 -13.05 14.84 6.07
CA ILE A 325 -12.42 14.00 5.06
C ILE A 325 -10.93 14.02 5.33
N VAL A 326 -10.28 12.86 5.27
CA VAL A 326 -8.84 12.73 5.37
C VAL A 326 -8.26 12.57 3.97
N TYR A 327 -7.17 13.26 3.68
CA TYR A 327 -6.26 12.93 2.60
C TYR A 327 -4.98 12.42 3.23
N SER A 328 -4.52 11.25 2.80
CA SER A 328 -3.32 10.61 3.33
C SER A 328 -2.26 10.38 2.25
N ALA A 329 -0.99 10.46 2.64
CA ALA A 329 0.16 10.06 1.85
C ALA A 329 1.32 9.77 2.81
N HIS A 330 2.09 8.70 2.62
CA HIS A 330 3.26 8.50 3.48
C HIS A 330 4.44 9.34 3.03
N TRP A 331 5.16 9.88 4.01
CA TRP A 331 6.33 10.71 3.75
C TRP A 331 7.65 9.94 3.87
N ASP A 332 7.64 8.80 4.56
CA ASP A 332 8.84 8.00 4.76
C ASP A 332 9.23 7.20 3.51
N HIS A 333 10.50 6.79 3.50
CA HIS A 333 11.00 5.77 2.60
C HIS A 333 12.12 4.98 3.28
N LEU A 334 12.92 4.23 2.55
CA LEU A 334 13.83 3.22 3.12
C LEU A 334 15.13 3.80 3.74
N GLY A 335 15.38 5.11 3.61
CA GLY A 335 16.54 5.76 4.22
C GLY A 335 17.86 5.44 3.52
N ILE A 336 18.95 5.34 4.29
CA ILE A 336 20.30 5.01 3.81
C ILE A 336 20.65 3.56 4.13
N ASP A 337 21.28 2.87 3.18
CA ASP A 337 21.88 1.55 3.41
C ASP A 337 23.37 1.55 3.08
N PRO A 338 24.25 1.64 4.09
CA PRO A 338 25.69 1.62 3.88
C PRO A 338 26.21 0.32 3.25
N ALA A 339 25.44 -0.79 3.36
CA ALA A 339 25.84 -2.10 2.85
C ALA A 339 25.61 -2.29 1.35
N LEU A 340 24.87 -1.39 0.70
CA LEU A 340 24.63 -1.49 -0.74
C LEU A 340 25.96 -1.48 -1.52
N PRO A 341 26.05 -2.21 -2.65
CA PRO A 341 27.17 -2.06 -3.57
C PRO A 341 27.14 -0.70 -4.26
N GLY A 342 28.29 -0.22 -4.75
CA GLY A 342 28.39 1.06 -5.45
C GLY A 342 28.47 2.27 -4.51
N GLU A 343 28.40 3.47 -5.09
CA GLU A 343 28.53 4.75 -4.38
C GLU A 343 27.18 5.24 -3.83
N ASP A 344 26.10 4.96 -4.55
CA ASP A 344 24.76 5.37 -4.15
C ASP A 344 24.22 4.44 -3.06
N LYS A 345 23.94 5.05 -1.90
CA LYS A 345 23.49 4.39 -0.67
C LYS A 345 22.09 4.84 -0.21
N ILE A 346 21.50 5.77 -0.95
CA ILE A 346 20.29 6.47 -0.53
C ILE A 346 19.11 5.97 -1.34
N TYR A 347 18.05 5.56 -0.66
CA TYR A 347 16.76 5.28 -1.28
C TYR A 347 15.96 6.58 -1.33
N ASN A 348 16.08 7.33 -2.43
CA ASN A 348 15.50 8.66 -2.55
C ASN A 348 13.96 8.64 -2.57
N GLY A 349 13.34 7.57 -3.11
CA GLY A 349 11.89 7.40 -3.10
C GLY A 349 11.16 8.55 -3.79
N ALA A 350 11.49 8.82 -5.05
CA ALA A 350 10.94 9.96 -5.77
C ALA A 350 9.51 9.68 -6.24
N VAL A 351 9.24 8.49 -6.78
CA VAL A 351 7.88 8.04 -7.06
C VAL A 351 7.24 7.57 -5.76
N ASP A 352 7.92 6.74 -5.01
CA ASP A 352 7.48 6.13 -3.76
C ASP A 352 8.17 6.80 -2.53
N ASN A 353 7.55 7.77 -1.80
CA ASN A 353 6.28 8.40 -2.13
C ASN A 353 6.39 9.94 -2.05
N ALA A 354 7.55 10.50 -2.49
CA ALA A 354 7.65 11.96 -2.59
C ALA A 354 6.60 12.52 -3.55
N SER A 355 6.18 11.73 -4.56
CA SER A 355 5.15 12.12 -5.53
C SER A 355 3.77 12.25 -4.87
N GLY A 356 3.35 11.28 -4.06
CA GLY A 356 2.08 11.34 -3.33
C GLY A 356 2.04 12.47 -2.32
N VAL A 357 3.16 12.71 -1.60
CA VAL A 357 3.29 13.87 -0.71
C VAL A 357 3.18 15.19 -1.47
N ALA A 358 3.78 15.28 -2.67
CA ALA A 358 3.62 16.46 -3.54
C ALA A 358 2.14 16.65 -3.92
N GLY A 359 1.43 15.58 -4.29
CA GLY A 359 0.00 15.61 -4.56
C GLY A 359 -0.83 16.07 -3.36
N LEU A 360 -0.50 15.58 -2.15
CA LEU A 360 -1.14 16.00 -0.90
C LEU A 360 -0.97 17.51 -0.65
N LEU A 361 0.23 18.06 -0.88
CA LEU A 361 0.52 19.49 -0.74
C LEU A 361 -0.24 20.32 -1.77
N GLU A 362 -0.35 19.87 -3.01
CA GLU A 362 -1.12 20.55 -4.06
C GLU A 362 -2.62 20.56 -3.76
N ILE A 363 -3.19 19.45 -3.28
CA ILE A 363 -4.58 19.41 -2.81
C ILE A 363 -4.77 20.36 -1.63
N ALA A 364 -3.83 20.38 -0.69
CA ALA A 364 -3.86 21.29 0.44
C ALA A 364 -3.85 22.75 -0.01
N ALA A 365 -3.01 23.11 -0.99
CA ALA A 365 -2.96 24.43 -1.58
C ALA A 365 -4.28 24.81 -2.29
N ALA A 366 -4.86 23.89 -3.06
CA ALA A 366 -6.12 24.09 -3.74
C ALA A 366 -7.29 24.33 -2.76
N PHE A 367 -7.32 23.61 -1.62
CA PHE A 367 -8.32 23.82 -0.58
C PHE A 367 -8.09 25.10 0.23
N ALA A 368 -6.84 25.51 0.41
CA ALA A 368 -6.45 26.71 1.14
C ALA A 368 -6.61 28.01 0.31
N ASP A 369 -6.80 27.91 -1.00
CA ASP A 369 -6.98 29.08 -1.87
C ASP A 369 -8.18 29.91 -1.38
N PRO A 370 -7.99 31.19 -0.99
CA PRO A 370 -9.08 32.04 -0.49
C PRO A 370 -10.16 32.34 -1.54
N ARG A 371 -9.88 32.09 -2.82
CA ARG A 371 -10.84 32.24 -3.93
C ARG A 371 -11.74 31.01 -4.07
N ALA A 372 -11.30 29.85 -3.54
CA ALA A 372 -12.07 28.63 -3.60
C ALA A 372 -13.19 28.63 -2.51
N PRO A 373 -14.36 28.06 -2.81
CA PRO A 373 -15.41 27.88 -1.81
C PRO A 373 -14.92 27.01 -0.64
N ARG A 374 -15.03 27.52 0.58
CA ARG A 374 -14.67 26.75 1.77
C ARG A 374 -15.69 25.65 2.00
N PRO A 375 -15.28 24.38 2.10
CA PRO A 375 -16.20 23.26 2.29
C PRO A 375 -16.91 23.36 3.65
N PRO A 376 -18.14 22.85 3.78
CA PRO A 376 -18.86 22.85 5.05
C PRO A 376 -18.25 21.92 6.10
N ARG A 377 -17.58 20.83 5.64
CA ARG A 377 -16.86 19.86 6.47
C ARG A 377 -15.38 20.19 6.51
N SER A 378 -14.70 19.77 7.55
CA SER A 378 -13.24 19.93 7.66
C SER A 378 -12.50 18.97 6.75
N ILE A 379 -11.31 19.40 6.32
CA ILE A 379 -10.38 18.57 5.58
C ILE A 379 -9.12 18.39 6.45
N LEU A 380 -8.70 17.16 6.64
CA LEU A 380 -7.48 16.80 7.34
C LEU A 380 -6.47 16.29 6.30
N PHE A 381 -5.31 16.92 6.23
CA PHE A 381 -4.18 16.48 5.45
C PHE A 381 -3.23 15.74 6.37
N LEU A 382 -2.97 14.46 6.10
CA LEU A 382 -2.20 13.56 6.95
C LEU A 382 -1.04 12.95 6.17
N ALA A 383 0.17 13.42 6.44
CA ALA A 383 1.38 12.77 5.97
C ALA A 383 1.87 11.76 7.01
N THR A 384 1.80 10.48 6.70
CA THR A 384 2.06 9.36 7.61
C THR A 384 3.53 8.95 7.62
N THR A 385 3.96 8.33 8.70
CA THR A 385 5.29 7.72 8.86
C THR A 385 5.21 6.20 8.88
N GLY A 386 6.30 5.53 8.50
CA GLY A 386 6.47 4.09 8.70
C GLY A 386 5.50 3.22 7.89
N GLU A 387 5.06 3.73 6.76
CA GLU A 387 4.29 2.97 5.77
C GLU A 387 5.10 1.76 5.32
N GLU A 388 6.36 1.99 4.93
CA GLU A 388 7.36 1.04 4.46
C GLU A 388 7.69 -0.09 5.46
N LYS A 389 7.28 0.11 6.70
CA LYS A 389 7.49 -0.83 7.80
C LYS A 389 6.20 -1.48 8.30
N GLY A 390 5.13 -1.36 7.51
CA GLY A 390 3.83 -1.99 7.75
C GLY A 390 2.75 -1.03 8.19
N LEU A 391 2.61 0.12 7.49
CA LEU A 391 1.53 1.10 7.65
C LEU A 391 1.46 1.71 9.06
N LEU A 392 2.61 1.85 9.74
CA LEU A 392 2.64 2.09 11.19
C LEU A 392 2.01 3.44 11.58
N GLY A 393 2.26 4.50 10.81
CA GLY A 393 1.72 5.82 11.09
C GLY A 393 0.21 5.91 10.89
N ALA A 394 -0.30 5.34 9.80
CA ALA A 394 -1.74 5.25 9.53
C ALA A 394 -2.43 4.36 10.58
N ARG A 395 -1.81 3.22 10.92
CA ARG A 395 -2.31 2.34 11.97
C ARG A 395 -2.36 3.04 13.32
N TRP A 396 -1.29 3.78 13.70
CA TRP A 396 -1.28 4.55 14.94
C TRP A 396 -2.39 5.58 14.97
N TYR A 397 -2.58 6.32 13.85
CA TYR A 397 -3.67 7.29 13.76
C TYR A 397 -5.05 6.61 13.89
N ALA A 398 -5.25 5.46 13.24
CA ALA A 398 -6.52 4.73 13.30
C ALA A 398 -6.81 4.15 14.70
N GLU A 399 -5.78 3.74 15.44
CA GLU A 399 -5.88 3.22 16.82
C GLU A 399 -5.94 4.36 17.87
N HIS A 400 -5.33 5.53 17.59
CA HIS A 400 -5.24 6.71 18.46
C HIS A 400 -5.66 7.98 17.72
N PRO A 401 -6.91 8.05 17.23
CA PRO A 401 -7.33 9.13 16.35
C PRO A 401 -7.43 10.47 17.09
N LEU A 402 -6.88 11.52 16.48
CA LEU A 402 -6.97 12.89 17.01
C LEU A 402 -8.39 13.45 16.89
N TYR A 403 -9.17 12.93 15.99
CA TYR A 403 -10.58 13.23 15.78
C TYR A 403 -11.36 11.93 15.69
N PRO A 404 -12.58 11.85 16.25
CA PRO A 404 -13.36 10.62 16.30
C PRO A 404 -13.57 10.00 14.91
N LEU A 405 -13.23 8.71 14.74
CA LEU A 405 -13.36 8.03 13.44
C LEU A 405 -14.82 7.94 12.96
N GLU A 406 -15.80 7.93 13.89
CA GLU A 406 -17.21 8.00 13.56
C GLU A 406 -17.62 9.37 12.98
N LYS A 407 -16.74 10.38 13.04
CA LYS A 407 -16.89 11.68 12.39
C LYS A 407 -16.05 11.82 11.12
N THR A 408 -15.22 10.83 10.82
CA THR A 408 -14.46 10.76 9.58
C THR A 408 -15.30 10.12 8.50
N LEU A 409 -15.56 10.86 7.41
CA LEU A 409 -16.38 10.39 6.30
C LEU A 409 -15.65 9.33 5.50
N CYS A 410 -14.44 9.68 5.10
CA CYS A 410 -13.59 8.81 4.30
C CYS A 410 -12.11 9.23 4.43
N ASP A 411 -11.25 8.35 3.95
CA ASP A 411 -9.86 8.60 3.62
C ASP A 411 -9.65 8.52 2.11
N LEU A 412 -8.87 9.45 1.55
CA LEU A 412 -8.45 9.53 0.15
C LEU A 412 -6.93 9.50 0.11
N ASN A 413 -6.38 8.35 -0.29
CA ASN A 413 -4.95 8.06 -0.22
C ASN A 413 -4.24 8.36 -1.54
N LEU A 414 -3.03 8.92 -1.45
CA LEU A 414 -2.12 9.20 -2.55
C LEU A 414 -0.82 8.44 -2.33
N ASP A 415 -0.50 7.55 -3.27
CA ASP A 415 0.71 6.75 -3.19
C ASP A 415 1.20 6.44 -4.61
N SER A 416 2.47 6.76 -4.89
CA SER A 416 3.14 6.47 -6.17
C SER A 416 2.44 7.07 -7.40
N LEU A 417 2.42 8.41 -7.50
CA LEU A 417 1.73 9.11 -8.58
C LEU A 417 2.36 8.89 -9.97
N ASN A 418 1.54 9.05 -11.01
CA ASN A 418 1.89 8.86 -12.40
C ASN A 418 2.96 9.85 -12.92
N VAL A 419 4.10 9.34 -13.31
CA VAL A 419 5.22 10.11 -13.89
C VAL A 419 5.44 9.85 -15.38
N LEU A 420 4.53 9.09 -16.03
CA LEU A 420 4.67 8.60 -17.40
C LEU A 420 3.84 9.40 -18.43
N GLY A 421 3.10 10.41 -17.99
CA GLY A 421 2.21 11.22 -18.82
C GLY A 421 0.73 10.88 -18.65
N ARG A 422 -0.11 11.50 -19.44
CA ARG A 422 -1.57 11.38 -19.36
C ARG A 422 -2.05 9.96 -19.64
N THR A 423 -3.13 9.57 -18.95
CA THR A 423 -3.83 8.31 -19.18
C THR A 423 -5.29 8.54 -19.54
N ARG A 424 -5.91 7.59 -20.29
CA ARG A 424 -7.34 7.62 -20.60
C ARG A 424 -8.20 7.10 -19.46
N ASP A 425 -7.59 6.43 -18.53
CA ASP A 425 -8.21 5.78 -17.39
C ASP A 425 -7.55 6.20 -16.08
N LEU A 426 -8.20 5.87 -14.98
CA LEU A 426 -7.71 5.96 -13.61
C LEU A 426 -8.08 4.65 -12.93
N LEU A 427 -7.20 4.10 -12.10
CA LEU A 427 -7.52 2.90 -11.34
C LEU A 427 -8.11 3.26 -9.97
N SER A 428 -9.23 2.65 -9.61
CA SER A 428 -9.73 2.60 -8.22
C SER A 428 -9.35 1.25 -7.63
N ILE A 429 -8.34 1.26 -6.76
CA ILE A 429 -7.89 0.04 -6.08
C ILE A 429 -8.95 -0.35 -5.05
N GLY A 430 -9.51 -1.55 -5.19
CA GLY A 430 -10.67 -1.99 -4.42
C GLY A 430 -12.01 -1.48 -4.96
N MET A 431 -12.09 -1.15 -6.26
CA MET A 431 -13.32 -0.74 -6.92
C MET A 431 -14.48 -1.68 -6.59
N GLY A 432 -15.64 -1.12 -6.32
CA GLY A 432 -16.84 -1.88 -5.96
C GLY A 432 -17.10 -1.98 -4.45
N GLN A 433 -16.15 -1.58 -3.60
CA GLN A 433 -16.29 -1.68 -2.14
C GLN A 433 -17.04 -0.51 -1.51
N THR A 434 -16.93 0.69 -2.08
CA THR A 434 -17.54 1.91 -1.51
C THR A 434 -18.48 2.60 -2.47
N THR A 435 -19.33 3.49 -1.93
CA THR A 435 -20.17 4.37 -2.77
C THR A 435 -19.40 5.50 -3.43
N MET A 436 -18.13 5.73 -3.06
CA MET A 436 -17.27 6.75 -3.64
C MET A 436 -16.93 6.47 -5.10
N ASP A 437 -16.89 5.19 -5.49
CA ASP A 437 -16.61 4.79 -6.87
C ASP A 437 -17.54 5.49 -7.87
N ALA A 438 -18.85 5.52 -7.59
CA ALA A 438 -19.82 6.15 -8.49
C ALA A 438 -19.58 7.65 -8.65
N THR A 439 -19.18 8.35 -7.57
CA THR A 439 -18.83 9.78 -7.64
C THR A 439 -17.54 9.97 -8.43
N LEU A 440 -16.55 9.11 -8.23
CA LEU A 440 -15.29 9.17 -8.98
C LEU A 440 -15.50 8.87 -10.47
N GLU A 441 -16.34 7.89 -10.82
CA GLU A 441 -16.72 7.57 -12.20
C GLU A 441 -17.39 8.77 -12.91
N GLU A 442 -18.32 9.46 -12.24
CA GLU A 442 -18.99 10.65 -12.77
C GLU A 442 -17.96 11.76 -13.04
N LEU A 443 -17.12 12.08 -12.06
CA LEU A 443 -16.08 13.11 -12.21
C LEU A 443 -15.08 12.76 -13.32
N ALA A 444 -14.60 11.53 -13.36
CA ALA A 444 -13.65 11.08 -14.39
C ALA A 444 -14.28 11.17 -15.80
N HIS A 445 -15.55 10.80 -15.93
CA HIS A 445 -16.30 10.94 -17.19
C HIS A 445 -16.36 12.40 -17.65
N ASP A 446 -16.60 13.35 -16.76
CA ASP A 446 -16.63 14.78 -17.07
C ASP A 446 -15.27 15.31 -17.55
N HIS A 447 -14.18 14.66 -17.12
CA HIS A 447 -12.80 14.89 -17.59
C HIS A 447 -12.44 14.06 -18.83
N GLY A 448 -13.39 13.32 -19.43
CA GLY A 448 -13.15 12.45 -20.59
C GLY A 448 -12.31 11.21 -20.28
N ARG A 449 -12.29 10.77 -19.03
CA ARG A 449 -11.56 9.58 -18.55
C ARG A 449 -12.52 8.50 -18.05
N VAL A 450 -12.00 7.30 -17.87
CA VAL A 450 -12.75 6.13 -17.38
C VAL A 450 -12.11 5.63 -16.10
N VAL A 451 -12.90 5.35 -15.07
CA VAL A 451 -12.42 4.65 -13.88
C VAL A 451 -12.47 3.14 -14.12
N ARG A 452 -11.42 2.45 -13.76
CA ARG A 452 -11.32 0.99 -13.83
C ARG A 452 -10.91 0.41 -12.49
N GLY A 453 -11.24 -0.85 -12.27
CA GLY A 453 -10.69 -1.63 -11.17
C GLY A 453 -9.23 -2.03 -11.45
N ASP A 454 -8.54 -2.44 -10.42
CA ASP A 454 -7.19 -3.00 -10.49
C ASP A 454 -7.14 -4.17 -11.49
N SER A 455 -6.23 -4.11 -12.46
CA SER A 455 -6.06 -5.17 -13.47
C SER A 455 -5.32 -6.41 -12.93
N GLU A 456 -4.60 -6.25 -11.82
CA GLU A 456 -3.81 -7.29 -11.16
C GLU A 456 -4.21 -7.45 -9.66
N PRO A 457 -5.52 -7.63 -9.36
CA PRO A 457 -6.03 -7.61 -7.99
C PRO A 457 -5.48 -8.76 -7.13
N GLU A 458 -4.92 -9.80 -7.75
CA GLU A 458 -4.19 -10.89 -7.07
C GLU A 458 -2.89 -10.43 -6.41
N LYS A 459 -2.35 -9.28 -6.78
CA LYS A 459 -1.18 -8.69 -6.12
C LYS A 459 -1.52 -8.00 -4.80
N GLY A 460 -2.82 -7.81 -4.50
CA GLY A 460 -3.32 -7.27 -3.24
C GLY A 460 -2.90 -5.84 -2.94
N TYR A 461 -2.82 -4.98 -3.95
CA TYR A 461 -2.48 -3.56 -3.78
C TYR A 461 -3.39 -2.86 -2.77
N TYR A 462 -4.65 -3.28 -2.65
CA TYR A 462 -5.59 -2.75 -1.67
C TYR A 462 -5.08 -2.82 -0.22
N TYR A 463 -4.24 -3.79 0.12
CA TYR A 463 -3.73 -4.01 1.47
C TYR A 463 -2.30 -3.46 1.66
N ARG A 464 -1.77 -2.67 0.73
CA ARG A 464 -0.35 -2.28 0.71
C ARG A 464 -0.10 -0.82 0.99
N SER A 465 -1.13 0.03 1.12
CA SER A 465 -0.98 1.44 1.41
C SER A 465 -1.88 1.90 2.55
N ASP A 466 -1.68 3.10 3.05
CA ASP A 466 -2.22 3.64 4.30
C ASP A 466 -3.75 3.65 4.42
N HIS A 467 -4.47 3.77 3.29
CA HIS A 467 -5.94 3.69 3.26
C HIS A 467 -6.48 2.41 3.90
N PHE A 468 -5.70 1.33 3.86
CA PHE A 468 -6.10 0.05 4.43
C PHE A 468 -6.31 0.12 5.95
N GLU A 469 -5.50 0.87 6.68
CA GLU A 469 -5.68 1.00 8.13
C GLU A 469 -6.95 1.78 8.50
N PHE A 470 -7.33 2.75 7.69
CA PHE A 470 -8.63 3.41 7.80
C PHE A 470 -9.79 2.44 7.49
N ALA A 471 -9.67 1.67 6.41
CA ALA A 471 -10.64 0.65 6.04
C ALA A 471 -10.80 -0.40 7.16
N ARG A 472 -9.70 -0.90 7.71
CA ARG A 472 -9.68 -1.85 8.83
C ARG A 472 -10.33 -1.29 10.10
N ALA A 473 -10.22 0.01 10.32
CA ALA A 473 -10.94 0.72 11.39
C ALA A 473 -12.43 0.99 11.05
N GLY A 474 -12.88 0.67 9.84
CA GLY A 474 -14.25 0.82 9.36
C GLY A 474 -14.52 2.13 8.63
N VAL A 475 -13.56 3.03 8.49
CA VAL A 475 -13.72 4.27 7.71
C VAL A 475 -13.67 3.93 6.22
N PRO A 476 -14.69 4.34 5.40
CA PRO A 476 -14.60 4.19 3.95
C PRO A 476 -13.33 4.82 3.42
N ALA A 477 -12.57 4.08 2.61
CA ALA A 477 -11.30 4.54 2.09
C ALA A 477 -11.21 4.28 0.58
N LEU A 478 -10.53 5.17 -0.12
CA LEU A 478 -10.29 5.09 -1.56
C LEU A 478 -8.81 5.31 -1.83
N TYR A 479 -8.23 4.41 -2.61
CA TYR A 479 -6.92 4.56 -3.19
C TYR A 479 -7.05 4.60 -4.70
N ALA A 480 -6.77 5.77 -5.28
CA ALA A 480 -6.72 5.95 -6.72
C ALA A 480 -5.28 5.84 -7.19
N ASP A 481 -5.01 4.90 -8.06
CA ASP A 481 -3.71 4.68 -8.68
C ASP A 481 -3.71 5.13 -10.14
N SER A 482 -2.54 5.27 -10.70
CA SER A 482 -2.29 5.69 -12.08
C SER A 482 -3.03 4.82 -13.09
N GLY A 483 -3.59 5.43 -14.13
CA GLY A 483 -4.20 4.68 -15.23
C GLY A 483 -3.18 3.84 -16.02
N GLU A 484 -3.68 2.86 -16.71
CA GLU A 484 -2.90 1.91 -17.49
C GLU A 484 -2.80 2.25 -18.98
N GLU A 485 -3.72 3.07 -19.50
CA GLU A 485 -3.82 3.44 -20.91
C GLU A 485 -3.14 4.78 -21.20
N LEU A 486 -1.80 4.79 -21.27
CA LEU A 486 -1.05 6.01 -21.61
C LEU A 486 -1.46 6.59 -22.96
N VAL A 487 -1.74 7.89 -22.99
CA VAL A 487 -2.11 8.60 -24.22
C VAL A 487 -0.94 8.59 -25.22
N GLY A 488 -1.21 8.18 -26.45
CA GLY A 488 -0.21 8.11 -27.51
C GLY A 488 0.70 6.88 -27.46
N LYS A 489 0.46 5.93 -26.56
CA LYS A 489 1.21 4.68 -26.48
C LYS A 489 0.29 3.47 -26.73
N SER A 490 0.88 2.36 -27.15
CA SER A 490 0.17 1.08 -27.20
C SER A 490 -0.04 0.50 -25.81
N ALA A 491 -1.02 -0.39 -25.62
CA ALA A 491 -1.23 -1.10 -24.35
C ALA A 491 0.03 -1.89 -23.93
N ALA A 492 0.74 -2.49 -24.88
CA ALA A 492 1.98 -3.21 -24.60
C ALA A 492 3.10 -2.29 -24.11
N ASP A 493 3.26 -1.09 -24.70
CA ASP A 493 4.25 -0.11 -24.26
C ASP A 493 3.89 0.47 -22.89
N SER A 494 2.61 0.76 -22.65
CA SER A 494 2.14 1.26 -21.36
C SER A 494 2.45 0.24 -20.25
N LYS A 495 2.11 -1.02 -20.46
CA LYS A 495 2.42 -2.11 -19.53
C LYS A 495 3.92 -2.25 -19.31
N ARG A 496 4.73 -2.27 -20.37
CA ARG A 496 6.19 -2.38 -20.28
C ARG A 496 6.81 -1.26 -19.43
N LEU A 497 6.35 -0.01 -19.58
CA LEU A 497 6.88 1.13 -18.83
C LEU A 497 6.56 1.03 -17.33
N ARG A 498 5.36 0.58 -16.97
CA ARG A 498 4.97 0.36 -15.58
C ARG A 498 5.76 -0.79 -14.95
N GLU A 499 5.85 -1.93 -15.64
CA GLU A 499 6.63 -3.08 -15.17
C GLU A 499 8.14 -2.75 -15.05
N GLU A 500 8.65 -1.84 -15.91
CA GLU A 500 10.02 -1.37 -15.82
C GLU A 500 10.28 -0.63 -14.51
N TYR A 501 9.36 0.22 -14.05
CA TYR A 501 9.49 0.89 -12.76
C TYR A 501 9.63 -0.14 -11.63
N THR A 502 8.68 -1.07 -11.50
CA THR A 502 8.71 -2.11 -10.47
C THR A 502 10.01 -2.94 -10.53
N ARG A 503 10.46 -3.30 -11.72
CA ARG A 503 11.64 -4.13 -11.89
C ARG A 503 12.95 -3.41 -11.60
N THR A 504 13.04 -2.10 -11.91
CA THR A 504 14.32 -1.38 -11.93
C THR A 504 14.47 -0.30 -10.86
N ARG A 505 13.35 0.21 -10.29
CA ARG A 505 13.38 1.38 -9.39
C ARG A 505 12.66 1.15 -8.07
N TYR A 506 11.52 0.47 -8.07
CA TYR A 506 10.72 0.25 -6.86
C TYR A 506 11.58 -0.35 -5.74
N HIS A 507 11.67 0.35 -4.61
CA HIS A 507 12.51 0.05 -3.45
C HIS A 507 14.01 -0.11 -3.78
N LYS A 508 14.50 0.77 -4.66
CA LYS A 508 15.92 0.85 -5.06
C LYS A 508 16.43 2.29 -5.02
N PRO A 509 17.74 2.51 -4.85
CA PRO A 509 18.32 3.85 -4.92
C PRO A 509 18.00 4.59 -6.23
N SER A 510 17.79 3.85 -7.33
CA SER A 510 17.44 4.41 -8.63
C SER A 510 16.03 5.00 -8.75
N ASP A 511 15.22 5.01 -7.67
CA ASP A 511 13.97 5.77 -7.61
C ASP A 511 14.26 7.24 -7.30
N GLU A 512 14.80 7.94 -8.31
CA GLU A 512 15.17 9.34 -8.28
C GLU A 512 14.32 10.16 -9.25
N LEU A 513 14.25 11.48 -9.02
CA LEU A 513 13.62 12.42 -9.94
C LEU A 513 14.39 12.47 -11.27
N ARG A 514 13.69 12.35 -12.39
CA ARG A 514 14.28 12.30 -13.73
C ARG A 514 13.79 13.45 -14.61
N ASP A 515 14.62 13.83 -15.58
CA ASP A 515 14.28 14.89 -16.53
C ASP A 515 13.23 14.47 -17.55
N ASP A 516 13.11 13.17 -17.81
CA ASP A 516 12.16 12.58 -18.76
C ASP A 516 10.75 12.33 -18.18
N TRP A 517 10.49 12.71 -16.93
CA TRP A 517 9.16 12.58 -16.34
C TRP A 517 8.16 13.56 -16.93
N ASP A 518 6.99 13.04 -17.29
CA ASP A 518 5.81 13.81 -17.65
C ASP A 518 4.76 13.72 -16.53
N LEU A 519 4.65 14.78 -15.76
CA LEU A 519 3.72 14.87 -14.62
C LEU A 519 2.28 15.28 -15.03
N ALA A 520 1.99 15.42 -16.33
CA ALA A 520 0.64 15.81 -16.75
C ALA A 520 -0.44 14.82 -16.29
N GLY A 521 -0.12 13.51 -16.26
CA GLY A 521 -1.03 12.50 -15.72
C GLY A 521 -1.22 12.64 -14.23
N ALA A 522 -0.15 12.83 -13.46
CA ALA A 522 -0.24 13.05 -12.02
C ALA A 522 -1.09 14.28 -11.66
N VAL A 523 -0.96 15.37 -12.44
CA VAL A 523 -1.80 16.57 -12.26
C VAL A 523 -3.28 16.23 -12.44
N GLU A 524 -3.63 15.53 -13.53
CA GLU A 524 -5.02 15.14 -13.79
C GLU A 524 -5.57 14.21 -12.70
N ASP A 525 -4.78 13.28 -12.18
CA ASP A 525 -5.17 12.37 -11.11
C ASP A 525 -5.42 13.14 -9.79
N VAL A 526 -4.52 14.06 -9.44
CA VAL A 526 -4.62 14.90 -8.23
C VAL A 526 -5.79 15.88 -8.33
N GLU A 527 -6.07 16.43 -9.51
CA GLU A 527 -7.28 17.25 -9.77
C GLU A 527 -8.56 16.48 -9.51
N LEU A 528 -8.68 15.28 -10.05
CA LEU A 528 -9.84 14.41 -9.81
C LEU A 528 -10.01 14.07 -8.31
N LEU A 529 -8.94 13.75 -7.60
CA LEU A 529 -9.01 13.50 -6.17
C LEU A 529 -9.39 14.75 -5.36
N CYS A 530 -8.90 15.92 -5.76
CA CYS A 530 -9.29 17.19 -5.16
C CYS A 530 -10.79 17.47 -5.36
N GLU A 531 -11.31 17.26 -6.58
CA GLU A 531 -12.73 17.42 -6.91
C GLU A 531 -13.60 16.39 -6.19
N LEU A 532 -13.15 15.14 -6.09
CA LEU A 532 -13.83 14.10 -5.32
C LEU A 532 -14.02 14.54 -3.86
N GLY A 533 -12.94 14.95 -3.20
CA GLY A 533 -13.06 15.38 -1.79
C GLY A 533 -13.91 16.64 -1.62
N ARG A 534 -13.88 17.60 -2.57
CA ARG A 534 -14.80 18.75 -2.57
C ARG A 534 -16.25 18.31 -2.69
N THR A 535 -16.56 17.41 -3.60
CA THR A 535 -17.89 16.86 -3.83
C THR A 535 -18.39 16.14 -2.59
N LEU A 536 -17.59 15.25 -2.01
CA LEU A 536 -17.91 14.52 -0.79
C LEU A 536 -18.10 15.45 0.43
N ALA A 537 -17.32 16.54 0.51
CA ALA A 537 -17.47 17.52 1.58
C ALA A 537 -18.78 18.31 1.48
N MET A 538 -19.33 18.48 0.29
CA MET A 538 -20.59 19.20 0.03
C MET A 538 -21.83 18.31 0.15
N GLN A 539 -21.73 17.03 -0.19
CA GLN A 539 -22.86 16.09 -0.21
C GLN A 539 -23.52 15.96 1.18
N ARG A 540 -24.81 15.63 1.19
CA ARG A 540 -25.53 15.31 2.44
C ARG A 540 -25.18 13.92 2.94
N ASP A 541 -25.20 12.95 2.04
CA ASP A 541 -24.99 11.55 2.34
C ASP A 541 -23.51 11.27 2.53
N TRP A 542 -23.20 10.43 3.50
CA TRP A 542 -21.84 10.01 3.77
C TRP A 542 -21.43 8.87 2.84
N PRO A 543 -20.17 8.83 2.42
CA PRO A 543 -19.62 7.62 1.81
C PRO A 543 -19.87 6.40 2.69
N ALA A 544 -20.19 5.28 2.05
CA ALA A 544 -20.53 4.04 2.75
C ALA A 544 -19.89 2.83 2.08
N TRP A 545 -19.62 1.81 2.88
CA TRP A 545 -19.26 0.50 2.37
C TRP A 545 -20.48 -0.16 1.69
N LYS A 546 -20.25 -0.72 0.49
CA LYS A 546 -21.29 -1.48 -0.22
C LYS A 546 -21.55 -2.84 0.46
N PRO A 547 -22.70 -3.48 0.20
CA PRO A 547 -22.95 -4.85 0.63
C PRO A 547 -21.85 -5.79 0.13
N GLY A 548 -21.34 -6.67 1.00
CA GLY A 548 -20.26 -7.61 0.67
C GLY A 548 -18.87 -7.14 1.06
N SER A 549 -18.65 -5.84 1.35
CA SER A 549 -17.37 -5.38 1.87
C SER A 549 -17.12 -5.93 3.28
N GLU A 550 -15.92 -6.47 3.51
CA GLU A 550 -15.46 -7.00 4.80
C GLU A 550 -15.41 -5.93 5.92
N PHE A 551 -15.26 -4.66 5.55
CA PHE A 551 -15.15 -3.53 6.49
C PHE A 551 -16.49 -2.94 6.93
N LYS A 552 -17.59 -3.26 6.22
CA LYS A 552 -18.91 -2.68 6.46
C LYS A 552 -19.40 -2.89 7.89
N LYS A 553 -19.30 -4.13 8.39
CA LYS A 553 -19.75 -4.47 9.74
C LYS A 553 -19.02 -3.64 10.80
N ARG A 554 -17.73 -3.46 10.67
CA ARG A 554 -16.92 -2.65 11.58
C ARG A 554 -17.42 -1.21 11.66
N ARG A 555 -17.72 -0.60 10.49
CA ARG A 555 -18.27 0.76 10.42
C ARG A 555 -19.61 0.88 11.12
N GLU A 556 -20.53 -0.04 10.83
CA GLU A 556 -21.86 -0.04 11.42
C GLU A 556 -21.82 -0.22 12.95
N ASP A 557 -20.94 -1.08 13.45
CA ASP A 557 -20.74 -1.30 14.87
C ASP A 557 -20.21 -0.03 15.55
N ALA A 558 -19.21 0.64 14.97
CA ALA A 558 -18.64 1.89 15.48
C ALA A 558 -19.68 3.02 15.52
N LEU A 559 -20.46 3.19 14.45
CA LEU A 559 -21.51 4.22 14.40
C LEU A 559 -22.64 3.94 15.41
N ARG A 560 -23.03 2.67 15.60
CA ARG A 560 -24.03 2.30 16.63
C ARG A 560 -23.52 2.59 18.03
N ALA A 561 -22.26 2.24 18.33
CA ALA A 561 -21.65 2.51 19.63
C ALA A 561 -21.60 4.02 19.92
N ALA A 562 -21.20 4.85 18.95
CA ALA A 562 -21.18 6.31 19.08
C ALA A 562 -22.57 6.92 19.24
N ALA A 563 -23.61 6.34 18.63
CA ALA A 563 -25.00 6.79 18.80
C ALA A 563 -25.55 6.45 20.20
N ALA A 564 -25.15 5.29 20.75
CA ALA A 564 -25.58 4.86 22.09
C ALA A 564 -24.87 5.63 23.24
N ALA A 565 -23.72 6.27 22.96
CA ALA A 565 -22.97 7.06 23.94
C ALA A 565 -23.45 8.53 24.07
N LYS A 566 -24.39 8.96 23.22
CA LYS A 566 -25.04 10.30 23.24
C LYS A 566 -26.34 10.25 24.00
#